data_45f9d35dc91573b0456f562315376e7a
#
_entry.id   45f9d35dc91573b0456f562315376e7a
#
_cell.length_a   1.000
_cell.length_b   1.000
_cell.length_c   1.000
_cell.angle_alpha   90.00
_cell.angle_beta   90.00
_cell.angle_gamma   90.00
#
_symmetry.space_group_name_H-M   'P 1'
#
loop_
_entity.id
_entity.type
_entity.pdbx_description
1 polymer ?
#
loop_
_entity_poly.entity_id
_entity_poly.type
_entity_poly.pdbx_seq_one_letter_code
_entity_poly.pdbx_strand_id
1 'polypeptide(L)'
;MAEPMTMVEAQKVLGREIKPATVEEDGYLVEYKDGYKSWSPKSVFEGAYREVGSVNFGGAIDLLKDGLAVRRKGWNGKGLFIVKQVPSHITGDIIPKMQSLPQSAKTILMSRENPHIDYTNQMLIINPDGRADSWVPSVSDVFAEDWEVVAE
;
A
#
# COMPACT_ATOMS: atom_id res chain seq x y z
N MET A 1 -17.61 2.05 -5.95
CA MET A 1 -17.93 3.49 -6.11
C MET A 1 -18.63 3.95 -4.85
N ALA A 2 -18.36 5.17 -4.37
CA ALA A 2 -19.06 5.71 -3.20
C ALA A 2 -19.58 7.11 -3.51
N GLU A 3 -20.80 7.40 -3.12
CA GLU A 3 -21.50 8.66 -3.37
C GLU A 3 -21.98 9.23 -2.03
N PRO A 4 -21.69 10.51 -1.71
CA PRO A 4 -22.21 11.16 -0.51
C PRO A 4 -23.74 11.15 -0.52
N MET A 5 -24.35 10.69 0.57
CA MET A 5 -25.79 10.52 0.64
C MET A 5 -26.25 10.43 2.09
N THR A 6 -27.32 11.15 2.42
CA THR A 6 -27.93 11.03 3.75
C THR A 6 -28.55 9.64 3.94
N MET A 7 -28.71 9.23 5.19
CA MET A 7 -29.37 7.96 5.52
C MET A 7 -30.79 7.87 4.94
N VAL A 8 -31.56 8.97 4.99
CA VAL A 8 -32.93 9.02 4.49
C VAL A 8 -32.99 8.85 2.96
N GLU A 9 -32.05 9.45 2.24
CA GLU A 9 -31.94 9.31 0.79
C GLU A 9 -31.52 7.90 0.42
N ALA A 10 -30.53 7.35 1.13
CA ALA A 10 -30.06 5.99 0.92
C ALA A 10 -31.14 4.93 1.16
N GLN A 11 -32.01 5.11 2.17
CA GLN A 11 -33.16 4.22 2.41
C GLN A 11 -34.11 4.20 1.22
N LYS A 12 -34.35 5.35 0.57
CA LYS A 12 -35.17 5.41 -0.65
C LYS A 12 -34.52 4.65 -1.81
N VAL A 13 -33.23 4.81 -2.01
CA VAL A 13 -32.48 4.14 -3.09
C VAL A 13 -32.39 2.63 -2.85
N LEU A 14 -32.16 2.21 -1.61
CA LEU A 14 -32.01 0.81 -1.24
C LEU A 14 -33.36 0.08 -1.10
N GLY A 15 -34.45 0.80 -0.97
CA GLY A 15 -35.80 0.25 -0.76
C GLY A 15 -35.96 -0.52 0.56
N ARG A 16 -35.12 -0.25 1.55
CA ARG A 16 -35.12 -0.88 2.88
C ARG A 16 -34.77 0.11 3.98
N GLU A 17 -35.23 -0.17 5.18
CA GLU A 17 -34.87 0.60 6.36
C GLU A 17 -33.41 0.30 6.77
N ILE A 18 -32.67 1.36 7.06
CA ILE A 18 -31.31 1.26 7.62
C ILE A 18 -31.42 1.47 9.12
N LYS A 19 -30.92 0.52 9.90
CA LYS A 19 -30.81 0.64 11.35
C LYS A 19 -29.41 1.09 11.68
N PRO A 20 -29.15 2.38 11.89
CA PRO A 20 -27.81 2.86 12.19
C PRO A 20 -27.41 2.46 13.61
N ALA A 21 -26.14 2.07 13.76
CA ALA A 21 -25.52 1.90 15.06
C ALA A 21 -25.12 3.24 15.72
N THR A 22 -25.26 4.35 14.99
CA THR A 22 -24.89 5.72 15.39
C THR A 22 -25.99 6.71 15.01
N VAL A 23 -25.97 7.89 15.64
CA VAL A 23 -26.93 9.01 15.39
C VAL A 23 -26.55 9.83 14.15
N GLU A 24 -25.56 9.39 13.36
CA GLU A 24 -25.15 10.11 12.14
C GLU A 24 -26.18 9.96 11.03
N GLU A 25 -26.61 11.10 10.48
CA GLU A 25 -27.54 11.18 9.34
C GLU A 25 -26.80 11.25 8.00
N ASP A 26 -25.57 11.79 7.99
CA ASP A 26 -24.72 11.90 6.81
C ASP A 26 -23.88 10.64 6.61
N GLY A 27 -23.70 10.24 5.37
CA GLY A 27 -22.91 9.06 5.03
C GLY A 27 -22.66 8.91 3.53
N TYR A 28 -22.36 7.69 3.14
CA TYR A 28 -22.07 7.35 1.76
C TYR A 28 -22.85 6.10 1.33
N LEU A 29 -23.48 6.16 0.17
CA LEU A 29 -23.96 4.97 -0.53
C LEU A 29 -22.75 4.31 -1.21
N VAL A 30 -22.41 3.10 -0.80
CA VAL A 30 -21.28 2.33 -1.32
C VAL A 30 -21.80 1.24 -2.25
N GLU A 31 -21.32 1.23 -3.48
CA GLU A 31 -21.56 0.15 -4.44
C GLU A 31 -20.30 -0.71 -4.58
N TYR A 32 -20.43 -1.99 -4.28
CA TYR A 32 -19.37 -2.99 -4.38
C TYR A 32 -19.26 -3.55 -5.81
N LYS A 33 -18.13 -4.21 -6.13
CA LYS A 33 -17.86 -4.77 -7.47
C LYS A 33 -18.87 -5.84 -7.92
N ASP A 34 -19.52 -6.49 -6.97
CA ASP A 34 -20.58 -7.50 -7.20
C ASP A 34 -21.97 -6.88 -7.40
N GLY A 35 -22.05 -5.55 -7.40
CA GLY A 35 -23.32 -4.81 -7.53
C GLY A 35 -24.10 -4.64 -6.22
N TYR A 36 -23.60 -5.19 -5.10
CA TYR A 36 -24.23 -4.97 -3.80
C TYR A 36 -24.09 -3.51 -3.39
N LYS A 37 -25.18 -2.94 -2.82
CA LYS A 37 -25.21 -1.57 -2.31
C LYS A 37 -25.49 -1.54 -0.82
N SER A 38 -24.74 -0.73 -0.11
CA SER A 38 -24.89 -0.50 1.33
C SER A 38 -24.65 0.97 1.66
N TRP A 39 -25.28 1.47 2.71
CA TRP A 39 -24.99 2.79 3.23
C TRP A 39 -24.06 2.67 4.45
N SER A 40 -23.10 3.58 4.55
CA SER A 40 -22.16 3.67 5.67
C SER A 40 -22.20 5.08 6.27
N PRO A 41 -22.30 5.23 7.60
CA PRO A 41 -22.17 6.53 8.26
C PRO A 41 -20.87 7.22 7.85
N LYS A 42 -20.89 8.55 7.79
CA LYS A 42 -19.74 9.37 7.34
C LYS A 42 -18.47 9.06 8.13
N SER A 43 -18.53 9.05 9.45
CA SER A 43 -17.37 8.76 10.30
C SER A 43 -16.79 7.37 10.07
N VAL A 44 -17.64 6.36 9.87
CA VAL A 44 -17.23 4.98 9.60
C VAL A 44 -16.62 4.87 8.21
N PHE A 45 -17.27 5.49 7.20
CA PHE A 45 -16.76 5.48 5.83
C PHE A 45 -15.42 6.23 5.70
N GLU A 46 -15.35 7.45 6.19
CA GLU A 46 -14.12 8.27 6.15
C GLU A 46 -13.00 7.70 7.02
N GLY A 47 -13.33 6.95 8.07
CA GLY A 47 -12.36 6.19 8.86
C GLY A 47 -11.77 4.99 8.10
N ALA A 48 -12.60 4.31 7.30
CA ALA A 48 -12.21 3.16 6.49
C ALA A 48 -11.67 3.55 5.09
N TYR A 49 -12.24 4.61 4.52
CA TYR A 49 -11.93 5.13 3.18
C TYR A 49 -11.62 6.62 3.30
N ARG A 50 -10.44 6.98 3.78
CA ARG A 50 -10.01 8.38 3.75
C ARG A 50 -10.04 8.88 2.30
N GLU A 51 -10.48 10.14 2.11
CA GLU A 51 -10.56 10.78 0.78
C GLU A 51 -9.35 10.45 -0.08
N VAL A 52 -9.60 10.19 -1.36
CA VAL A 52 -8.61 9.93 -2.41
C VAL A 52 -7.53 11.01 -2.36
N GLY A 53 -6.46 10.78 -1.62
CA GLY A 53 -5.37 11.74 -1.51
C GLY A 53 -4.31 11.46 -0.47
N SER A 54 -4.67 10.94 0.71
CA SER A 54 -3.67 10.64 1.74
C SER A 54 -4.15 9.57 2.70
N VAL A 55 -3.23 8.70 3.11
CA VAL A 55 -3.46 7.66 4.11
C VAL A 55 -2.42 7.77 5.24
N ASN A 56 -2.69 7.15 6.37
CA ASN A 56 -1.69 6.95 7.41
C ASN A 56 -0.70 5.84 7.01
N PHE A 57 0.31 5.59 7.83
CA PHE A 57 1.32 4.57 7.52
C PHE A 57 0.73 3.15 7.41
N GLY A 58 -0.29 2.81 8.18
CA GLY A 58 -1.01 1.53 8.05
C GLY A 58 -1.61 1.36 6.65
N GLY A 59 -2.29 2.39 6.16
CA GLY A 59 -2.82 2.43 4.80
C GLY A 59 -1.70 2.37 3.73
N ALA A 60 -0.58 3.04 3.96
CA ALA A 60 0.58 2.95 3.06
C ALA A 60 1.14 1.51 2.98
N ILE A 61 1.17 0.79 4.10
CA ILE A 61 1.59 -0.62 4.12
C ILE A 61 0.64 -1.51 3.32
N ASP A 62 -0.67 -1.28 3.40
CA ASP A 62 -1.65 -2.06 2.62
C ASP A 62 -1.50 -1.77 1.11
N LEU A 63 -1.31 -0.51 0.73
CA LEU A 63 -1.01 -0.13 -0.65
C LEU A 63 0.28 -0.80 -1.17
N LEU A 64 1.35 -0.86 -0.36
CA LEU A 64 2.59 -1.56 -0.70
C LEU A 64 2.38 -3.08 -0.86
N LYS A 65 1.54 -3.71 -0.04
CA LYS A 65 1.18 -5.13 -0.19
C LYS A 65 0.42 -5.39 -1.50
N ASP A 66 -0.39 -4.43 -1.94
CA ASP A 66 -1.09 -4.47 -3.21
C ASP A 66 -0.19 -4.19 -4.43
N GLY A 67 1.10 -3.92 -4.19
CA GLY A 67 2.10 -3.70 -5.24
C GLY A 67 2.19 -2.27 -5.74
N LEU A 68 1.56 -1.33 -5.06
CA LEU A 68 1.59 0.09 -5.43
C LEU A 68 2.83 0.79 -4.89
N ALA A 69 3.27 1.84 -5.58
CA ALA A 69 4.29 2.76 -5.09
C ALA A 69 3.68 3.85 -4.23
N VAL A 70 4.31 4.18 -3.10
CA VAL A 70 3.83 5.20 -2.18
C VAL A 70 4.91 6.22 -1.85
N ARG A 71 4.48 7.41 -1.46
CA ARG A 71 5.36 8.48 -0.94
C ARG A 71 4.62 9.32 0.08
N ARG A 72 5.36 10.13 0.84
CA ARG A 72 4.77 11.20 1.65
C ARG A 72 4.71 12.50 0.86
N LYS A 73 3.59 13.24 0.97
CA LYS A 73 3.46 14.59 0.40
C LYS A 73 4.50 15.56 0.96
N GLY A 74 4.83 15.42 2.25
CA GLY A 74 5.78 16.27 2.96
C GLY A 74 7.26 15.97 2.68
N TRP A 75 7.58 14.98 1.87
CA TRP A 75 8.98 14.72 1.53
C TRP A 75 9.55 15.80 0.61
N ASN A 76 10.70 16.35 1.00
CA ASN A 76 11.38 17.41 0.24
C ASN A 76 12.04 16.89 -1.05
N GLY A 77 12.28 15.59 -1.16
CA GLY A 77 12.83 14.96 -2.35
C GLY A 77 11.76 14.72 -3.40
N LYS A 78 11.69 15.57 -4.42
CA LYS A 78 10.79 15.35 -5.55
C LYS A 78 11.17 14.07 -6.30
N GLY A 79 10.19 13.21 -6.55
CA GLY A 79 10.40 11.96 -7.28
C GLY A 79 10.89 10.78 -6.44
N LEU A 80 11.03 10.92 -5.11
CA LEU A 80 11.24 9.80 -4.20
C LEU A 80 9.94 9.00 -4.03
N PHE A 81 10.06 7.69 -4.01
CA PHE A 81 8.95 6.81 -3.68
C PHE A 81 9.44 5.50 -3.07
N ILE A 82 8.54 4.81 -2.39
CA ILE A 82 8.79 3.52 -1.76
C ILE A 82 8.02 2.45 -2.50
N VAL A 83 8.64 1.29 -2.64
CA VAL A 83 8.03 0.07 -3.13
C VAL A 83 8.32 -1.09 -2.17
N LYS A 84 7.43 -2.08 -2.16
CA LYS A 84 7.73 -3.37 -1.55
C LYS A 84 8.49 -4.22 -2.56
N GLN A 85 9.66 -4.70 -2.19
CA GLN A 85 10.39 -5.68 -3.01
C GLN A 85 9.59 -6.98 -3.08
N VAL A 86 9.43 -7.50 -4.28
CA VAL A 86 8.78 -8.79 -4.50
C VAL A 86 9.71 -9.90 -4.04
N PRO A 87 9.27 -10.82 -3.18
CA PRO A 87 10.05 -12.00 -2.81
C PRO A 87 10.41 -12.81 -4.06
N SER A 88 11.64 -13.30 -4.12
CA SER A 88 12.09 -14.07 -5.26
C SER A 88 13.08 -15.17 -4.84
N HIS A 89 13.00 -16.32 -5.50
CA HIS A 89 13.90 -17.44 -5.33
C HIS A 89 14.90 -17.45 -6.48
N ILE A 90 16.18 -17.31 -6.18
CA ILE A 90 17.26 -17.32 -7.15
C ILE A 90 18.01 -18.64 -7.06
N THR A 91 17.94 -19.41 -8.09
CA THR A 91 18.61 -20.72 -8.19
C THR A 91 20.12 -20.62 -8.44
N GLY A 92 20.85 -21.70 -8.15
CA GLY A 92 22.32 -21.73 -8.25
C GLY A 92 22.88 -21.41 -9.63
N ASP A 93 22.14 -21.71 -10.71
CA ASP A 93 22.55 -21.39 -12.08
C ASP A 93 22.51 -19.89 -12.41
N ILE A 94 21.74 -19.11 -11.64
CA ILE A 94 21.63 -17.65 -11.79
C ILE A 94 22.66 -16.92 -10.94
N ILE A 95 23.01 -17.43 -9.75
CA ILE A 95 23.93 -16.77 -8.80
C ILE A 95 25.23 -16.29 -9.45
N PRO A 96 25.96 -17.07 -10.27
CA PRO A 96 27.19 -16.60 -10.91
C PRO A 96 27.00 -15.39 -11.83
N LYS A 97 25.82 -15.23 -12.41
CA LYS A 97 25.45 -14.16 -13.36
C LYS A 97 24.98 -12.89 -12.68
N MET A 98 24.68 -12.93 -11.37
CA MET A 98 24.17 -11.77 -10.64
C MET A 98 25.20 -10.65 -10.56
N GLN A 99 24.79 -9.43 -10.90
CA GLN A 99 25.63 -8.24 -10.77
C GLN A 99 25.59 -7.64 -9.35
N SER A 100 24.52 -7.92 -8.61
CA SER A 100 24.28 -7.37 -7.26
C SER A 100 24.98 -8.10 -6.13
N LEU A 101 25.75 -9.16 -6.43
CA LEU A 101 26.50 -9.92 -5.44
C LEU A 101 28.00 -9.83 -5.67
N PRO A 102 28.82 -9.60 -4.60
CA PRO A 102 30.26 -9.69 -4.70
C PRO A 102 30.70 -11.13 -4.95
N GLN A 103 31.84 -11.29 -5.60
CA GLN A 103 32.39 -12.62 -5.98
C GLN A 103 32.58 -13.54 -4.77
N SER A 104 33.00 -13.01 -3.62
CA SER A 104 33.14 -13.77 -2.38
C SER A 104 31.83 -14.42 -1.93
N ALA A 105 30.74 -13.66 -1.98
CA ALA A 105 29.40 -14.18 -1.64
C ALA A 105 28.94 -15.27 -2.62
N LYS A 106 29.16 -15.07 -3.93
CA LYS A 106 28.87 -16.10 -4.95
C LYS A 106 29.62 -17.39 -4.66
N THR A 107 30.93 -17.30 -4.37
CA THR A 107 31.77 -18.48 -4.05
C THR A 107 31.26 -19.24 -2.83
N ILE A 108 30.89 -18.52 -1.76
CA ILE A 108 30.35 -19.12 -0.54
C ILE A 108 29.00 -19.80 -0.81
N LEU A 109 28.12 -19.15 -1.55
CA LEU A 109 26.78 -19.68 -1.87
C LEU A 109 26.90 -20.93 -2.76
N MET A 110 27.75 -20.90 -3.77
CA MET A 110 27.94 -22.00 -4.70
C MET A 110 28.63 -23.22 -4.05
N SER A 111 29.29 -23.05 -2.89
CA SER A 111 29.85 -24.16 -2.13
C SER A 111 28.83 -24.93 -1.28
N ARG A 112 27.60 -24.45 -1.17
CA ARG A 112 26.53 -25.11 -0.41
C ARG A 112 25.99 -26.29 -1.19
N GLU A 113 25.40 -27.27 -0.47
CA GLU A 113 24.78 -28.46 -1.08
C GLU A 113 23.60 -28.08 -2.01
N ASN A 114 22.81 -27.05 -1.64
CA ASN A 114 21.73 -26.53 -2.46
C ASN A 114 21.90 -25.01 -2.65
N PRO A 115 22.69 -24.56 -3.65
CA PRO A 115 22.95 -23.16 -3.87
C PRO A 115 21.70 -22.39 -4.27
N HIS A 116 21.27 -21.44 -3.47
CA HIS A 116 20.16 -20.53 -3.78
C HIS A 116 20.24 -19.26 -2.92
N ILE A 117 19.47 -18.24 -3.31
CA ILE A 117 19.19 -17.06 -2.51
C ILE A 117 17.69 -16.80 -2.55
N ASP A 118 17.11 -16.63 -1.37
CA ASP A 118 15.74 -16.17 -1.21
C ASP A 118 15.72 -14.70 -0.78
N TYR A 119 15.21 -13.85 -1.65
CA TYR A 119 14.89 -12.47 -1.29
C TYR A 119 13.53 -12.44 -0.63
N THR A 120 13.50 -11.96 0.61
CA THR A 120 12.27 -11.81 1.38
C THR A 120 11.69 -10.38 1.24
N ASN A 121 10.54 -10.14 1.87
CA ASN A 121 9.92 -8.82 1.87
C ASN A 121 10.84 -7.77 2.48
N GLN A 122 11.05 -6.68 1.76
CA GLN A 122 11.67 -5.46 2.26
C GLN A 122 11.08 -4.24 1.55
N MET A 123 11.28 -3.08 2.12
CA MET A 123 10.93 -1.82 1.47
C MET A 123 12.18 -1.21 0.84
N LEU A 124 12.02 -0.71 -0.37
CA LEU A 124 13.06 0.03 -1.10
C LEU A 124 12.58 1.46 -1.31
N ILE A 125 13.47 2.41 -1.07
CA ILE A 125 13.28 3.78 -1.51
C ILE A 125 13.98 3.97 -2.85
N ILE A 126 13.24 4.45 -3.82
CA ILE A 126 13.75 4.74 -5.17
C ILE A 126 13.95 6.24 -5.29
N ASN A 127 15.18 6.62 -5.58
CA ASN A 127 15.59 8.01 -5.76
C ASN A 127 15.35 8.47 -7.22
N PRO A 128 15.26 9.78 -7.49
CA PRO A 128 15.05 10.31 -8.84
C PRO A 128 16.15 9.94 -9.84
N ASP A 129 17.37 9.66 -9.37
CA ASP A 129 18.51 9.20 -10.17
C ASP A 129 18.47 7.69 -10.47
N GLY A 130 17.44 6.99 -10.02
CA GLY A 130 17.29 5.53 -10.17
C GLY A 130 17.98 4.70 -9.11
N ARG A 131 18.65 5.32 -8.13
CA ARG A 131 19.27 4.59 -7.01
C ARG A 131 18.19 4.00 -6.10
N ALA A 132 18.31 2.71 -5.79
CA ALA A 132 17.46 2.00 -4.86
C ALA A 132 18.23 1.67 -3.58
N ASP A 133 17.72 2.12 -2.45
CA ASP A 133 18.27 1.85 -1.13
C ASP A 133 17.25 1.05 -0.29
N SER A 134 17.73 0.18 0.58
CA SER A 134 16.87 -0.44 1.60
C SER A 134 16.32 0.64 2.52
N TRP A 135 15.02 0.60 2.79
CA TRP A 135 14.36 1.64 3.55
C TRP A 135 13.64 1.09 4.78
N VAL A 136 13.75 1.81 5.88
CA VAL A 136 12.97 1.61 7.10
C VAL A 136 12.34 2.93 7.50
N PRO A 137 11.09 2.93 8.01
CA PRO A 137 10.41 4.16 8.39
C PRO A 137 11.06 4.80 9.62
N SER A 138 11.19 6.10 9.59
CA SER A 138 11.45 6.89 10.80
C SER A 138 10.19 6.97 11.67
N VAL A 139 10.33 7.42 12.91
CA VAL A 139 9.16 7.66 13.78
C VAL A 139 8.20 8.66 13.15
N SER A 140 8.72 9.70 12.50
CA SER A 140 7.89 10.68 11.78
C SER A 140 7.16 10.08 10.59
N ASP A 141 7.71 9.08 9.92
CA ASP A 141 7.05 8.39 8.81
C ASP A 141 5.91 7.49 9.31
N VAL A 142 6.13 6.81 10.44
CA VAL A 142 5.13 5.91 11.05
C VAL A 142 3.89 6.69 11.50
N PHE A 143 4.08 7.89 12.08
CA PHE A 143 2.97 8.72 12.55
C PHE A 143 2.47 9.74 11.52
N ALA A 144 2.97 9.68 10.29
CA ALA A 144 2.52 10.56 9.22
C ALA A 144 1.14 10.16 8.71
N GLU A 145 0.38 11.17 8.30
CA GLU A 145 -0.97 11.03 7.74
C GLU A 145 -1.06 11.53 6.29
N ASP A 146 0.09 11.76 5.67
CA ASP A 146 0.24 12.37 4.35
C ASP A 146 0.80 11.40 3.29
N TRP A 147 0.63 10.11 3.51
CA TRP A 147 1.01 9.09 2.53
C TRP A 147 0.05 9.07 1.34
N GLU A 148 0.60 8.96 0.15
CA GLU A 148 -0.15 8.92 -1.11
C GLU A 148 0.42 7.89 -2.09
N VAL A 149 -0.42 7.41 -2.99
CA VAL A 149 0.02 6.59 -4.13
C VAL A 149 0.71 7.49 -5.15
N VAL A 150 1.84 7.03 -5.67
CA VAL A 150 2.50 7.67 -6.81
C VAL A 150 1.74 7.27 -8.08
N ALA A 151 1.13 8.25 -8.74
CA ALA A 151 0.49 8.01 -10.03
C ALA A 151 1.54 7.74 -11.11
N GLU A 152 1.22 6.81 -12.00
CA GLU A 152 1.99 6.53 -13.22
C GLU A 152 1.92 7.70 -14.20
#